data_e4317292d60b51d70875679ef19db032
#
_entry.id   e4317292d60b51d70875679ef19db032
#
_cell.length_a   1.000
_cell.length_b   1.000
_cell.length_c   1.000
_cell.angle_alpha   90.00
_cell.angle_beta   90.00
_cell.angle_gamma   90.00
#
_symmetry.space_group_name_H-M   'P 1'
#
loop_
_entity.id
_entity.type
_entity.pdbx_description
1 polymer ?
#
loop_
_entity_poly.entity_id
_entity_poly.type
_entity_poly.pdbx_seq_one_letter_code
_entity_poly.pdbx_strand_id
1 'polypeptide(L)'
;MQDKLTPEGRRAGPMAGICVGTARTWQLLLGIVALCLSAAVAAVEMGNLYSVQVPLDPEDPDARNSAYQTALTEVLVRVTGTTGIAESEQIAELFPNPARFVLQYRPGPDDTLEVSLDGPAIENVLRGAGASIWGSERPLTLIWIAVDWGQGEREIVAADDPERMPGDARSIDRNRLLRERVTEIAQRRGIPVLFPLLDIEDLENVSFSDIWGGFDELLLLASERYQAESVLVGRIRTESLNMNRWTWYLDEQRTNWTGGTEEVINLLADSLAARFKIDSRSPLETIRLTISGINSVYAFGRVQRYMENLRGIDDIRIDAVSGERISYEVKIQGGIERLQRALEVSTMLEPIDPFDDEFEVVPSDKGGNPFGPYENYDSIGRQQTTLQFLYRSD
;
A
#
# COMPACT_ATOMS: atom_id res chain seq x y z
N MET A 1 -7.88 54.84 74.72
CA MET A 1 -8.44 53.89 75.66
C MET A 1 -8.00 52.56 75.07
N GLN A 2 -6.80 52.12 75.44
CA GLN A 2 -6.52 50.89 76.23
C GLN A 2 -7.02 49.62 75.52
N ASP A 3 -6.33 48.54 75.28
CA ASP A 3 -5.12 47.98 75.89
C ASP A 3 -4.73 46.81 74.96
N LYS A 4 -3.44 46.65 74.63
CA LYS A 4 -2.50 45.60 74.98
C LYS A 4 -3.07 44.18 75.05
N LEU A 5 -2.45 43.22 74.25
CA LEU A 5 -1.58 42.15 74.76
C LEU A 5 -1.21 41.15 73.63
N THR A 6 0.07 41.11 73.33
CA THR A 6 0.73 39.88 72.86
C THR A 6 0.93 38.91 74.05
N PRO A 7 1.11 37.60 73.82
CA PRO A 7 2.44 37.06 73.54
C PRO A 7 2.57 35.74 72.74
N GLU A 8 3.84 35.51 72.35
CA GLU A 8 4.59 34.25 72.24
C GLU A 8 4.02 33.09 71.36
N GLY A 9 4.65 32.65 70.34
CA GLY A 9 6.03 32.10 70.29
C GLY A 9 5.93 30.61 70.21
N ARG A 10 6.06 30.01 68.99
CA ARG A 10 6.60 28.65 68.82
C ARG A 10 7.30 28.49 67.49
N ARG A 11 8.58 28.23 67.56
CA ARG A 11 9.44 27.76 66.50
C ARG A 11 8.99 26.35 66.07
N ALA A 12 8.91 26.14 64.76
CA ALA A 12 9.07 24.80 64.19
C ALA A 12 9.86 24.90 62.89
N GLY A 13 10.87 24.07 62.80
CA GLY A 13 11.99 24.10 61.88
C GLY A 13 11.65 23.66 60.43
N PRO A 14 12.66 23.63 59.57
CA PRO A 14 12.49 23.42 58.14
C PRO A 14 12.37 21.93 57.82
N MET A 15 11.31 21.52 57.14
CA MET A 15 11.31 20.27 56.40
C MET A 15 11.58 20.59 54.93
N ALA A 16 12.89 20.52 54.59
CA ALA A 16 13.34 20.27 53.24
C ALA A 16 13.11 18.79 52.93
N GLY A 17 12.42 18.47 51.83
CA GLY A 17 12.23 17.07 51.47
C GLY A 17 11.44 16.90 50.18
N ILE A 18 12.15 16.88 49.06
CA ILE A 18 11.92 15.96 47.95
C ILE A 18 10.60 16.12 47.17
N CYS A 19 10.63 16.88 46.08
CA CYS A 19 9.80 16.71 44.90
C CYS A 19 10.56 17.13 43.63
N VAL A 20 11.63 16.41 43.29
CA VAL A 20 12.34 16.56 42.01
C VAL A 20 12.55 15.16 41.42
N GLY A 21 11.48 14.49 41.11
CA GLY A 21 11.56 13.15 40.52
C GLY A 21 10.45 12.82 39.49
N THR A 22 9.32 13.49 39.59
CA THR A 22 8.14 13.10 38.81
C THR A 22 8.03 13.74 37.42
N ALA A 23 8.67 14.86 37.18
CA ALA A 23 8.60 15.54 35.87
C ALA A 23 9.44 14.86 34.78
N ARG A 24 10.59 14.26 35.15
CA ARG A 24 11.45 13.57 34.18
C ARG A 24 10.91 12.22 33.74
N THR A 25 10.19 11.53 34.58
CA THR A 25 9.54 10.24 34.23
C THR A 25 8.34 10.42 33.33
N TRP A 26 7.61 11.52 33.45
CA TRP A 26 6.50 11.85 32.53
C TRP A 26 6.98 12.29 31.16
N GLN A 27 8.10 12.97 31.05
CA GLN A 27 8.70 13.34 29.77
C GLN A 27 9.28 12.12 29.01
N LEU A 28 9.81 11.13 29.73
CA LEU A 28 10.24 9.87 29.12
C LEU A 28 9.06 8.99 28.70
N LEU A 29 7.97 8.96 29.46
CA LEU A 29 6.73 8.25 29.08
C LEU A 29 6.03 8.89 27.86
N LEU A 30 5.99 10.23 27.78
CA LEU A 30 5.46 10.93 26.60
C LEU A 30 6.34 10.73 25.37
N GLY A 31 7.65 10.64 25.52
CA GLY A 31 8.60 10.33 24.44
C GLY A 31 8.44 8.91 23.90
N ILE A 32 8.18 7.94 24.78
CA ILE A 32 7.95 6.53 24.39
C ILE A 32 6.57 6.35 23.72
N VAL A 33 5.54 7.04 24.19
CA VAL A 33 4.21 7.01 23.53
C VAL A 33 4.24 7.69 22.15
N ALA A 34 5.05 8.73 21.95
CA ALA A 34 5.23 9.34 20.64
C ALA A 34 6.04 8.47 19.67
N LEU A 35 6.91 7.57 20.17
CA LEU A 35 7.69 6.63 19.34
C LEU A 35 6.87 5.40 18.95
N CYS A 36 5.81 5.07 19.67
CA CYS A 36 4.92 3.93 19.35
C CYS A 36 3.83 4.24 18.33
N LEU A 37 3.73 5.49 17.82
CA LEU A 37 2.86 5.84 16.71
C LEU A 37 3.59 5.80 15.35
N SER A 38 4.57 4.94 15.19
CA SER A 38 5.08 4.57 13.87
C SER A 38 3.97 3.77 13.19
N ALA A 39 3.11 4.47 12.46
CA ALA A 39 2.02 3.87 11.72
C ALA A 39 2.59 2.86 10.71
N ALA A 40 2.10 1.64 10.77
CA ALA A 40 2.38 0.62 9.79
C ALA A 40 2.07 1.18 8.38
N VAL A 41 3.06 1.22 7.51
CA VAL A 41 2.85 1.43 6.07
C VAL A 41 2.03 0.24 5.59
N ALA A 42 0.74 0.43 5.48
CA ALA A 42 -0.16 -0.58 4.95
C ALA A 42 -0.27 -0.32 3.44
N ALA A 43 0.32 -1.17 2.62
CA ALA A 43 -0.15 -1.29 1.25
C ALA A 43 -1.67 -1.45 1.32
N VAL A 44 -2.40 -0.54 0.69
CA VAL A 44 -3.87 -0.57 0.73
C VAL A 44 -4.34 -1.77 -0.05
N GLU A 45 -4.87 -2.75 0.68
CA GLU A 45 -5.53 -3.88 0.05
C GLU A 45 -6.77 -3.36 -0.70
N MET A 46 -6.75 -3.46 -2.02
CA MET A 46 -7.92 -3.19 -2.85
C MET A 46 -8.98 -4.28 -2.60
N GLY A 47 -9.77 -4.10 -1.53
CA GLY A 47 -10.82 -5.04 -1.13
C GLY A 47 -11.88 -5.34 -2.20
N ASN A 48 -11.87 -4.57 -3.31
CA ASN A 48 -12.85 -4.66 -4.40
C ASN A 48 -12.24 -4.94 -5.78
N LEU A 49 -11.07 -5.60 -5.85
CA LEU A 49 -10.43 -5.85 -7.14
C LEU A 49 -11.34 -6.62 -8.13
N TYR A 50 -12.13 -7.56 -7.62
CA TYR A 50 -13.04 -8.43 -8.37
C TYR A 50 -14.50 -8.01 -8.31
N SER A 51 -14.82 -6.86 -7.74
CA SER A 51 -16.16 -6.30 -7.72
C SER A 51 -16.20 -5.02 -8.53
N VAL A 52 -17.19 -4.92 -9.42
CA VAL A 52 -17.38 -3.77 -10.31
C VAL A 52 -18.84 -3.40 -10.39
N GLN A 53 -19.09 -2.12 -10.62
CA GLN A 53 -20.41 -1.60 -10.91
C GLN A 53 -20.47 -1.25 -12.40
N VAL A 54 -21.35 -1.90 -13.13
CA VAL A 54 -21.48 -1.76 -14.59
C VAL A 54 -22.89 -1.30 -14.97
N PRO A 55 -23.04 -0.57 -16.09
CA PRO A 55 -24.36 -0.21 -16.59
C PRO A 55 -25.20 -1.44 -16.90
N LEU A 56 -26.49 -1.37 -16.62
CA LEU A 56 -27.50 -2.35 -16.99
C LEU A 56 -28.47 -1.68 -17.96
N ASP A 57 -28.41 -2.02 -19.25
CA ASP A 57 -29.32 -1.47 -20.23
C ASP A 57 -30.69 -2.13 -20.09
N PRO A 58 -31.73 -1.41 -19.64
CA PRO A 58 -33.05 -1.98 -19.44
C PRO A 58 -33.76 -2.35 -20.76
N GLU A 59 -33.29 -1.86 -21.91
CA GLU A 59 -33.84 -2.15 -23.23
C GLU A 59 -33.21 -3.40 -23.88
N ASP A 60 -32.08 -3.88 -23.37
CA ASP A 60 -31.39 -5.08 -23.84
C ASP A 60 -32.06 -6.34 -23.28
N PRO A 61 -32.63 -7.25 -24.12
CA PRO A 61 -33.18 -8.52 -23.66
C PRO A 61 -32.18 -9.42 -22.93
N ASP A 62 -30.86 -9.24 -23.18
CA ASP A 62 -29.78 -9.98 -22.56
C ASP A 62 -28.93 -9.11 -21.63
N ALA A 63 -29.51 -8.00 -21.16
CA ALA A 63 -28.82 -6.97 -20.33
C ALA A 63 -27.90 -7.53 -19.24
N ARG A 64 -28.33 -8.62 -18.58
CA ARG A 64 -27.54 -9.22 -17.49
C ARG A 64 -26.28 -9.90 -18.00
N ASN A 65 -26.35 -10.62 -19.10
CA ASN A 65 -25.17 -11.27 -19.67
C ASN A 65 -24.20 -10.23 -20.24
N SER A 66 -24.74 -9.19 -20.90
CA SER A 66 -23.95 -8.04 -21.35
C SER A 66 -23.24 -7.34 -20.19
N ALA A 67 -23.94 -7.14 -19.06
CA ALA A 67 -23.36 -6.60 -17.84
C ALA A 67 -22.27 -7.51 -17.26
N TYR A 68 -22.47 -8.84 -17.23
CA TYR A 68 -21.44 -9.78 -16.77
C TYR A 68 -20.19 -9.77 -17.67
N GLN A 69 -20.35 -9.64 -18.96
CA GLN A 69 -19.26 -9.50 -19.91
C GLN A 69 -18.46 -8.22 -19.64
N THR A 70 -19.15 -7.10 -19.48
CA THR A 70 -18.53 -5.81 -19.15
C THR A 70 -17.79 -5.88 -17.82
N ALA A 71 -18.42 -6.46 -16.79
CA ALA A 71 -17.82 -6.65 -15.48
C ALA A 71 -16.56 -7.51 -15.53
N LEU A 72 -16.60 -8.62 -16.26
CA LEU A 72 -15.42 -9.47 -16.44
C LEU A 72 -14.29 -8.72 -17.16
N THR A 73 -14.61 -7.99 -18.23
CA THR A 73 -13.63 -7.20 -18.98
C THR A 73 -12.93 -6.16 -18.09
N GLU A 74 -13.69 -5.43 -17.27
CA GLU A 74 -13.11 -4.47 -16.33
C GLU A 74 -12.21 -5.14 -15.28
N VAL A 75 -12.64 -6.27 -14.72
CA VAL A 75 -11.83 -7.03 -13.76
C VAL A 75 -10.56 -7.55 -14.43
N LEU A 76 -10.63 -8.02 -15.67
CA LEU A 76 -9.44 -8.47 -16.41
C LEU A 76 -8.45 -7.33 -16.66
N VAL A 77 -8.92 -6.12 -16.98
CA VAL A 77 -8.07 -4.92 -17.11
C VAL A 77 -7.41 -4.60 -15.77
N ARG A 78 -8.13 -4.67 -14.66
CA ARG A 78 -7.57 -4.45 -13.32
C ARG A 78 -6.51 -5.50 -12.99
N VAL A 79 -6.82 -6.78 -13.17
CA VAL A 79 -5.98 -7.90 -12.76
C VAL A 79 -4.74 -8.04 -13.63
N THR A 80 -4.82 -7.72 -14.92
CA THR A 80 -3.65 -7.77 -15.81
C THR A 80 -2.89 -6.45 -15.89
N GLY A 81 -3.52 -5.35 -15.43
CA GLY A 81 -2.96 -4.00 -15.50
C GLY A 81 -2.86 -3.44 -16.90
N THR A 82 -3.45 -4.09 -17.92
CA THR A 82 -3.38 -3.63 -19.31
C THR A 82 -4.76 -3.55 -19.96
N THR A 83 -5.02 -2.43 -20.64
CA THR A 83 -6.27 -2.23 -21.38
C THR A 83 -6.36 -3.07 -22.63
N GLY A 84 -5.22 -3.43 -23.25
CA GLY A 84 -5.19 -4.25 -24.47
C GLY A 84 -5.79 -5.65 -24.29
N ILE A 85 -5.95 -6.12 -23.05
CA ILE A 85 -6.64 -7.38 -22.80
C ILE A 85 -8.12 -7.30 -23.17
N ALA A 86 -8.75 -6.14 -22.98
CA ALA A 86 -10.16 -5.93 -23.31
C ALA A 86 -10.48 -6.12 -24.81
N GLU A 87 -9.49 -5.87 -25.67
CA GLU A 87 -9.59 -5.93 -27.13
C GLU A 87 -9.11 -7.29 -27.69
N SER A 88 -8.62 -8.18 -26.83
CA SER A 88 -8.04 -9.45 -27.25
C SER A 88 -9.13 -10.48 -27.59
N GLU A 89 -9.12 -11.04 -28.80
CA GLU A 89 -9.99 -12.16 -29.18
C GLU A 89 -9.78 -13.39 -28.27
N GLN A 90 -8.59 -13.51 -27.66
CA GLN A 90 -8.27 -14.59 -26.73
C GLN A 90 -9.14 -14.58 -25.47
N ILE A 91 -9.68 -13.42 -25.05
CA ILE A 91 -10.57 -13.37 -23.89
C ILE A 91 -11.86 -14.14 -24.13
N ALA A 92 -12.45 -14.00 -25.31
CA ALA A 92 -13.68 -14.73 -25.65
C ALA A 92 -13.45 -16.26 -25.66
N GLU A 93 -12.25 -16.70 -26.03
CA GLU A 93 -11.85 -18.12 -25.98
C GLU A 93 -11.58 -18.61 -24.55
N LEU A 94 -10.91 -17.78 -23.73
CA LEU A 94 -10.59 -18.12 -22.34
C LEU A 94 -11.80 -18.06 -21.42
N PHE A 95 -12.73 -17.12 -21.68
CA PHE A 95 -13.90 -16.85 -20.86
C PHE A 95 -15.21 -16.92 -21.68
N PRO A 96 -15.54 -18.08 -22.28
CA PRO A 96 -16.68 -18.21 -23.19
C PRO A 96 -18.05 -18.00 -22.49
N ASN A 97 -18.09 -18.10 -21.18
CA ASN A 97 -19.30 -17.88 -20.38
C ASN A 97 -18.96 -17.07 -19.09
N PRO A 98 -19.03 -15.74 -19.14
CA PRO A 98 -18.75 -14.86 -18.02
C PRO A 98 -19.59 -15.15 -16.77
N ALA A 99 -20.84 -15.59 -16.95
CA ALA A 99 -21.74 -15.87 -15.83
C ALA A 99 -21.23 -16.98 -14.90
N ARG A 100 -20.33 -17.85 -15.36
CA ARG A 100 -19.71 -18.92 -14.51
C ARG A 100 -18.76 -18.38 -13.47
N PHE A 101 -18.26 -17.16 -13.65
CA PHE A 101 -17.34 -16.48 -12.73
C PHE A 101 -18.08 -15.53 -11.79
N VAL A 102 -19.37 -15.35 -11.91
CA VAL A 102 -20.17 -14.49 -11.04
C VAL A 102 -20.46 -15.20 -9.73
N LEU A 103 -19.95 -14.68 -8.62
CA LEU A 103 -20.27 -15.15 -7.28
C LEU A 103 -21.56 -14.52 -6.77
N GLN A 104 -21.70 -13.21 -6.98
CA GLN A 104 -22.84 -12.44 -6.51
C GLN A 104 -23.10 -11.26 -7.44
N TYR A 105 -24.34 -10.86 -7.54
CA TYR A 105 -24.73 -9.59 -8.16
C TYR A 105 -25.88 -8.94 -7.40
N ARG A 106 -25.96 -7.61 -7.47
CA ARG A 106 -27.05 -6.83 -6.90
C ARG A 106 -27.32 -5.58 -7.73
N PRO A 107 -28.59 -5.12 -7.82
CA PRO A 107 -28.91 -3.86 -8.45
C PRO A 107 -28.21 -2.71 -7.71
N GLY A 108 -27.59 -1.81 -8.46
CA GLY A 108 -27.04 -0.55 -8.00
C GLY A 108 -27.98 0.62 -8.30
N PRO A 109 -27.57 1.85 -7.94
CA PRO A 109 -28.29 3.05 -8.35
C PRO A 109 -28.16 3.29 -9.86
N ASP A 110 -29.02 4.14 -10.41
CA ASP A 110 -28.93 4.66 -11.78
C ASP A 110 -28.80 3.56 -12.86
N ASP A 111 -29.66 2.54 -12.80
CA ASP A 111 -29.67 1.40 -13.74
C ASP A 111 -28.29 0.73 -13.88
N THR A 112 -27.63 0.49 -12.77
CA THR A 112 -26.37 -0.26 -12.72
C THR A 112 -26.53 -1.61 -12.05
N LEU A 113 -25.55 -2.50 -12.29
CA LEU A 113 -25.42 -3.80 -11.64
C LEU A 113 -24.06 -3.88 -10.97
N GLU A 114 -24.06 -4.11 -9.66
CA GLU A 114 -22.84 -4.46 -8.94
C GLU A 114 -22.61 -5.96 -9.07
N VAL A 115 -21.46 -6.35 -9.61
CA VAL A 115 -21.09 -7.74 -9.90
C VAL A 115 -19.80 -8.08 -9.16
N SER A 116 -19.83 -9.16 -8.37
CA SER A 116 -18.66 -9.72 -7.72
C SER A 116 -18.28 -11.03 -8.41
N LEU A 117 -17.02 -11.12 -8.84
CA LEU A 117 -16.48 -12.24 -9.62
C LEU A 117 -15.56 -13.13 -8.77
N ASP A 118 -15.41 -14.38 -9.17
CA ASP A 118 -14.51 -15.37 -8.57
C ASP A 118 -13.05 -15.08 -8.99
N GLY A 119 -12.35 -14.29 -8.17
CA GLY A 119 -10.96 -13.92 -8.40
C GLY A 119 -10.04 -15.12 -8.59
N PRO A 120 -9.99 -16.08 -7.65
CA PRO A 120 -9.19 -17.29 -7.79
C PRO A 120 -9.45 -18.07 -9.09
N ALA A 121 -10.70 -18.21 -9.50
CA ALA A 121 -11.04 -18.90 -10.75
C ALA A 121 -10.53 -18.12 -11.98
N ILE A 122 -10.69 -16.79 -11.99
CA ILE A 122 -10.20 -15.92 -13.07
C ILE A 122 -8.67 -15.99 -13.15
N GLU A 123 -7.97 -15.86 -12.02
CA GLU A 123 -6.52 -15.93 -12.00
C GLU A 123 -5.99 -17.28 -12.48
N ASN A 124 -6.65 -18.39 -12.12
CA ASN A 124 -6.26 -19.71 -12.59
C ASN A 124 -6.36 -19.84 -14.12
N VAL A 125 -7.40 -19.29 -14.73
CA VAL A 125 -7.54 -19.27 -16.21
C VAL A 125 -6.42 -18.41 -16.82
N LEU A 126 -6.17 -17.21 -16.28
CA LEU A 126 -5.11 -16.33 -16.76
C LEU A 126 -3.73 -16.94 -16.65
N ARG A 127 -3.41 -17.58 -15.51
CA ARG A 127 -2.14 -18.32 -15.33
C ARG A 127 -2.00 -19.46 -16.33
N GLY A 128 -3.06 -20.23 -16.55
CA GLY A 128 -3.08 -21.30 -17.54
C GLY A 128 -2.81 -20.81 -18.97
N ALA A 129 -3.20 -19.58 -19.27
CA ALA A 129 -2.93 -18.93 -20.56
C ALA A 129 -1.54 -18.24 -20.60
N GLY A 130 -0.77 -18.23 -19.50
CA GLY A 130 0.51 -17.55 -19.41
C GLY A 130 0.42 -16.03 -19.34
N ALA A 131 -0.73 -15.49 -18.95
CA ALA A 131 -0.91 -14.05 -18.78
C ALA A 131 -0.26 -13.57 -17.48
N SER A 132 0.37 -12.40 -17.51
CA SER A 132 0.92 -11.76 -16.32
C SER A 132 -0.22 -11.21 -15.45
N ILE A 133 -0.09 -11.37 -14.13
CA ILE A 133 -1.10 -10.94 -13.16
C ILE A 133 -0.53 -9.84 -12.29
N TRP A 134 -1.29 -8.75 -12.14
CA TRP A 134 -1.04 -7.71 -11.16
C TRP A 134 -1.94 -7.96 -9.95
N GLY A 135 -1.35 -8.45 -8.87
CA GLY A 135 -2.07 -8.85 -7.67
C GLY A 135 -2.80 -7.70 -6.95
N SER A 136 -3.37 -8.01 -5.79
CA SER A 136 -4.13 -7.04 -4.98
C SER A 136 -3.24 -6.07 -4.19
N GLU A 137 -1.99 -6.41 -3.96
CA GLU A 137 -1.00 -5.51 -3.35
C GLU A 137 -0.59 -4.46 -4.38
N ARG A 138 -1.03 -3.25 -4.14
CA ARG A 138 -0.84 -2.14 -5.08
C ARG A 138 -0.33 -0.93 -4.34
N PRO A 139 0.70 -0.24 -4.88
CA PRO A 139 1.21 0.95 -4.25
C PRO A 139 0.13 2.03 -4.18
N LEU A 140 -0.05 2.57 -2.98
CA LEU A 140 -0.93 3.71 -2.79
C LEU A 140 -0.33 4.93 -3.48
N THR A 141 -1.13 5.62 -4.28
CA THR A 141 -0.69 6.83 -4.98
C THR A 141 -1.36 8.07 -4.40
N LEU A 142 -0.57 8.98 -3.85
CA LEU A 142 -1.03 10.32 -3.47
C LEU A 142 -1.02 11.24 -4.69
N ILE A 143 -2.13 11.94 -4.94
CA ILE A 143 -2.28 12.79 -6.11
C ILE A 143 -2.42 14.26 -5.68
N TRP A 144 -1.38 15.04 -5.98
CA TRP A 144 -1.41 16.50 -5.85
C TRP A 144 -1.79 17.13 -7.18
N ILE A 145 -2.86 17.91 -7.24
CA ILE A 145 -3.26 18.60 -8.46
C ILE A 145 -3.44 20.09 -8.16
N ALA A 146 -2.64 20.91 -8.84
CA ALA A 146 -2.83 22.36 -8.90
C ALA A 146 -3.56 22.71 -10.20
N VAL A 147 -4.68 23.43 -10.09
CA VAL A 147 -5.52 23.81 -11.24
C VAL A 147 -5.57 25.32 -11.38
N ASP A 148 -5.26 25.83 -12.56
CA ASP A 148 -5.52 27.19 -12.98
C ASP A 148 -6.81 27.17 -13.80
N TRP A 149 -7.93 27.60 -13.16
CA TRP A 149 -9.26 27.65 -13.77
C TRP A 149 -9.43 28.82 -14.75
N GLY A 150 -8.40 29.66 -14.88
CA GLY A 150 -8.45 30.90 -15.63
C GLY A 150 -8.96 32.08 -14.79
N GLN A 151 -8.87 33.29 -15.32
CA GLN A 151 -9.30 34.53 -14.67
C GLN A 151 -8.69 34.81 -13.28
N GLY A 152 -7.55 34.15 -12.97
CA GLY A 152 -6.88 34.26 -11.67
C GLY A 152 -7.35 33.28 -10.61
N GLU A 153 -8.32 32.43 -10.90
CA GLU A 153 -8.78 31.38 -10.00
C GLU A 153 -7.80 30.20 -10.02
N ARG A 154 -7.16 29.94 -8.88
CA ARG A 154 -6.11 28.92 -8.71
C ARG A 154 -6.36 28.14 -7.45
N GLU A 155 -6.35 26.82 -7.56
CA GLU A 155 -6.72 25.93 -6.47
C GLU A 155 -5.91 24.63 -6.48
N ILE A 156 -5.80 24.03 -5.28
CA ILE A 156 -5.28 22.66 -5.13
C ILE A 156 -6.50 21.75 -4.88
N VAL A 157 -6.56 20.61 -5.55
CA VAL A 157 -7.61 19.62 -5.37
C VAL A 157 -7.37 18.86 -4.07
N ALA A 158 -8.34 18.91 -3.16
CA ALA A 158 -8.31 18.27 -1.85
C ALA A 158 -9.11 16.96 -1.81
N ALA A 159 -8.86 16.15 -0.81
CA ALA A 159 -9.75 15.07 -0.39
C ALA A 159 -11.13 15.61 -0.02
N ASP A 160 -12.14 14.73 0.03
CA ASP A 160 -13.48 15.13 0.50
C ASP A 160 -13.45 15.34 2.00
N ASP A 161 -13.76 16.56 2.42
CA ASP A 161 -13.87 16.93 3.81
C ASP A 161 -15.31 17.43 4.07
N PRO A 162 -16.16 16.62 4.71
CA PRO A 162 -17.53 17.01 5.00
C PRO A 162 -17.63 18.16 6.01
N GLU A 163 -16.57 18.45 6.77
CA GLU A 163 -16.52 19.54 7.75
C GLU A 163 -15.98 20.85 7.16
N ARG A 164 -15.43 20.79 5.96
CA ARG A 164 -14.88 21.97 5.31
C ARG A 164 -15.98 22.96 4.99
N MET A 165 -15.87 24.16 5.55
CA MET A 165 -16.81 25.26 5.26
C MET A 165 -16.91 25.49 3.76
N PRO A 166 -18.11 25.58 3.19
CA PRO A 166 -18.29 25.85 1.78
C PRO A 166 -17.63 27.18 1.42
N GLY A 167 -16.58 27.11 0.61
CA GLY A 167 -16.11 28.27 -0.14
C GLY A 167 -17.12 28.67 -1.22
N ASP A 168 -16.66 29.28 -2.31
CA ASP A 168 -17.53 29.49 -3.47
C ASP A 168 -18.06 28.14 -3.94
N ALA A 169 -19.37 27.97 -3.97
CA ALA A 169 -20.03 26.71 -4.34
C ALA A 169 -19.60 26.19 -5.73
N ARG A 170 -19.23 27.10 -6.64
CA ARG A 170 -18.75 26.73 -7.99
C ARG A 170 -17.37 26.12 -7.99
N SER A 171 -16.47 26.62 -7.14
CA SER A 171 -15.12 26.09 -6.97
C SER A 171 -15.13 24.69 -6.37
N ILE A 172 -15.94 24.48 -5.33
CA ILE A 172 -16.12 23.19 -4.69
C ILE A 172 -16.64 22.16 -5.70
N ASP A 173 -17.61 22.52 -6.52
CA ASP A 173 -18.17 21.60 -7.54
C ASP A 173 -17.14 21.18 -8.58
N ARG A 174 -16.32 22.11 -9.08
CA ARG A 174 -15.29 21.81 -10.10
C ARG A 174 -14.19 20.88 -9.56
N ASN A 175 -13.68 21.17 -8.34
CA ASN A 175 -12.68 20.36 -7.68
C ASN A 175 -13.22 18.96 -7.36
N ARG A 176 -14.45 18.87 -6.88
CA ARG A 176 -15.13 17.61 -6.63
C ARG A 176 -15.25 16.78 -7.90
N LEU A 177 -15.76 17.37 -8.99
CA LEU A 177 -15.90 16.68 -10.26
C LEU A 177 -14.57 16.17 -10.82
N LEU A 178 -13.49 16.97 -10.70
CA LEU A 178 -12.16 16.54 -11.13
C LEU A 178 -11.64 15.39 -10.27
N ARG A 179 -11.79 15.47 -8.96
CA ARG A 179 -11.40 14.39 -8.04
C ARG A 179 -12.20 13.11 -8.32
N GLU A 180 -13.53 13.19 -8.44
CA GLU A 180 -14.39 12.07 -8.76
C GLU A 180 -13.97 11.42 -10.09
N ARG A 181 -13.68 12.22 -11.12
CA ARG A 181 -13.22 11.71 -12.41
C ARG A 181 -11.88 10.98 -12.30
N VAL A 182 -10.90 11.54 -11.60
CA VAL A 182 -9.61 10.89 -11.35
C VAL A 182 -9.80 9.58 -10.60
N THR A 183 -10.62 9.59 -9.55
CA THR A 183 -10.91 8.42 -8.73
C THR A 183 -11.59 7.32 -9.56
N GLU A 184 -12.56 7.67 -10.38
CA GLU A 184 -13.26 6.73 -11.26
C GLU A 184 -12.30 6.03 -12.23
N ILE A 185 -11.42 6.81 -12.89
CA ILE A 185 -10.44 6.24 -13.83
C ILE A 185 -9.45 5.34 -13.08
N ALA A 186 -8.95 5.79 -11.92
CA ALA A 186 -8.05 5.01 -11.09
C ALA A 186 -8.70 3.69 -10.62
N GLN A 187 -9.97 3.73 -10.20
CA GLN A 187 -10.73 2.54 -9.80
C GLN A 187 -10.91 1.56 -10.96
N ARG A 188 -11.25 2.04 -12.16
CA ARG A 188 -11.35 1.19 -13.36
C ARG A 188 -10.03 0.49 -13.69
N ARG A 189 -8.90 1.15 -13.38
CA ARG A 189 -7.56 0.59 -13.56
C ARG A 189 -7.05 -0.16 -12.34
N GLY A 190 -7.81 -0.16 -11.23
CA GLY A 190 -7.47 -0.80 -9.98
C GLY A 190 -6.28 -0.16 -9.25
N ILE A 191 -6.13 1.16 -9.31
CA ILE A 191 -5.10 1.90 -8.58
C ILE A 191 -5.71 2.51 -7.32
N PRO A 192 -5.18 2.24 -6.12
CA PRO A 192 -5.58 2.96 -4.92
C PRO A 192 -5.01 4.38 -4.98
N VAL A 193 -5.88 5.37 -4.85
CA VAL A 193 -5.49 6.79 -4.89
C VAL A 193 -5.97 7.55 -3.67
N LEU A 194 -5.18 8.51 -3.22
CA LEU A 194 -5.52 9.50 -2.21
C LEU A 194 -5.33 10.91 -2.76
N PHE A 195 -6.04 11.86 -2.17
CA PHE A 195 -5.80 13.29 -2.34
C PHE A 195 -5.38 13.90 -1.02
N PRO A 196 -4.63 15.02 -1.01
CA PRO A 196 -4.23 15.70 0.20
C PRO A 196 -5.46 16.25 0.95
N LEU A 197 -5.41 16.23 2.27
CA LEU A 197 -6.48 16.76 3.12
C LEU A 197 -6.57 18.28 3.01
N LEU A 198 -5.47 18.96 2.68
CA LEU A 198 -5.29 20.40 2.71
C LEU A 198 -5.70 21.00 4.06
N ASP A 199 -5.38 20.30 5.14
CA ASP A 199 -5.49 20.79 6.51
C ASP A 199 -4.39 21.84 6.82
N ILE A 200 -4.32 22.27 8.07
CA ILE A 200 -3.35 23.29 8.49
C ILE A 200 -1.91 22.83 8.18
N GLU A 201 -1.60 21.57 8.41
CA GLU A 201 -0.27 21.02 8.20
C GLU A 201 0.12 21.02 6.71
N ASP A 202 -0.78 20.60 5.83
CA ASP A 202 -0.55 20.66 4.39
C ASP A 202 -0.37 22.10 3.90
N LEU A 203 -1.23 23.03 4.37
CA LEU A 203 -1.22 24.44 3.94
C LEU A 203 -0.01 25.23 4.46
N GLU A 204 0.59 24.82 5.58
CA GLU A 204 1.84 25.39 6.08
C GLU A 204 3.07 24.93 5.26
N ASN A 205 3.01 23.74 4.67
CA ASN A 205 4.15 23.12 3.97
C ASN A 205 4.06 23.25 2.44
N VAL A 206 2.85 23.26 1.86
CA VAL A 206 2.66 23.25 0.41
C VAL A 206 1.68 24.33 -0.04
N SER A 207 2.14 25.23 -0.87
CA SER A 207 1.32 26.23 -1.56
C SER A 207 1.04 25.84 -3.02
N PHE A 208 0.03 26.50 -3.61
CA PHE A 208 -0.21 26.37 -5.05
C PHE A 208 1.06 26.65 -5.88
N SER A 209 1.84 27.64 -5.48
CA SER A 209 3.06 28.06 -6.19
C SER A 209 4.15 27.00 -6.14
N ASP A 210 4.22 26.19 -5.08
CA ASP A 210 5.19 25.12 -4.94
C ASP A 210 4.88 23.99 -5.93
N ILE A 211 3.62 23.56 -6.00
CA ILE A 211 3.18 22.57 -6.97
C ILE A 211 3.38 23.10 -8.39
N TRP A 212 2.93 24.34 -8.66
CA TRP A 212 2.97 24.94 -9.99
C TRP A 212 4.39 25.19 -10.50
N GLY A 213 5.27 25.59 -9.57
CA GLY A 213 6.68 25.87 -9.84
C GLY A 213 7.55 24.63 -9.97
N GLY A 214 7.08 23.48 -9.46
CA GLY A 214 7.84 22.23 -9.45
C GLY A 214 8.89 22.17 -8.33
N PHE A 215 8.56 22.70 -7.16
CA PHE A 215 9.40 22.57 -5.97
C PHE A 215 9.17 21.19 -5.35
N ASP A 216 9.67 20.17 -6.03
CA ASP A 216 9.35 18.76 -5.80
C ASP A 216 9.79 18.28 -4.40
N GLU A 217 10.91 18.80 -3.86
CA GLU A 217 11.43 18.40 -2.55
C GLU A 217 10.45 18.72 -1.40
N LEU A 218 9.86 19.92 -1.39
CA LEU A 218 8.87 20.32 -0.39
C LEU A 218 7.62 19.47 -0.50
N LEU A 219 7.20 19.17 -1.72
CA LEU A 219 6.02 18.38 -1.98
C LEU A 219 6.18 16.93 -1.54
N LEU A 220 7.34 16.33 -1.81
CA LEU A 220 7.64 14.96 -1.38
C LEU A 220 7.72 14.86 0.14
N LEU A 221 8.35 15.85 0.80
CA LEU A 221 8.38 15.90 2.27
C LEU A 221 6.98 15.99 2.87
N ALA A 222 6.10 16.85 2.33
CA ALA A 222 4.71 16.93 2.77
C ALA A 222 3.90 15.65 2.47
N SER A 223 4.33 14.87 1.48
CA SER A 223 3.70 13.60 1.11
C SER A 223 4.01 12.46 2.08
N GLU A 224 5.10 12.53 2.85
CA GLU A 224 5.52 11.45 3.77
C GLU A 224 4.44 11.09 4.79
N ARG A 225 3.69 12.08 5.30
CA ARG A 225 2.61 11.85 6.28
C ARG A 225 1.49 10.93 5.75
N TYR A 226 1.32 10.86 4.45
CA TYR A 226 0.29 10.03 3.79
C TYR A 226 0.74 8.59 3.60
N GLN A 227 2.03 8.30 3.83
CA GLN A 227 2.62 6.97 3.66
C GLN A 227 2.31 6.35 2.28
N ALA A 228 2.23 7.19 1.26
CA ALA A 228 2.01 6.77 -0.11
C ALA A 228 3.35 6.41 -0.76
N GLU A 229 3.42 5.24 -1.36
CA GLU A 229 4.63 4.74 -2.05
C GLU A 229 4.85 5.45 -3.38
N SER A 230 3.78 6.01 -3.95
CA SER A 230 3.75 6.67 -5.25
C SER A 230 3.13 8.06 -5.11
N VAL A 231 3.73 9.07 -5.75
CA VAL A 231 3.21 10.44 -5.76
C VAL A 231 3.04 10.92 -7.19
N LEU A 232 1.83 11.34 -7.55
CA LEU A 232 1.53 11.94 -8.85
C LEU A 232 1.21 13.42 -8.68
N VAL A 233 1.91 14.28 -9.40
CA VAL A 233 1.75 15.74 -9.34
C VAL A 233 1.21 16.26 -10.66
N GLY A 234 0.00 16.83 -10.64
CA GLY A 234 -0.67 17.42 -11.80
C GLY A 234 -0.66 18.95 -11.78
N ARG A 235 -0.36 19.56 -12.93
CA ARG A 235 -0.45 21.01 -13.17
C ARG A 235 -1.40 21.22 -14.33
N ILE A 236 -2.65 21.53 -14.01
CA ILE A 236 -3.75 21.58 -14.97
C ILE A 236 -4.11 23.03 -15.28
N ARG A 237 -4.19 23.34 -16.56
CA ARG A 237 -4.74 24.60 -17.06
C ARG A 237 -5.96 24.31 -17.90
N THR A 238 -7.12 24.82 -17.49
CA THR A 238 -8.39 24.50 -18.16
C THR A 238 -8.49 24.99 -19.60
N GLU A 239 -7.77 26.05 -19.93
CA GLU A 239 -7.69 26.56 -21.32
C GLU A 239 -6.88 25.65 -22.26
N SER A 240 -6.13 24.68 -21.71
CA SER A 240 -5.21 23.82 -22.45
C SER A 240 -5.35 22.36 -22.05
N LEU A 241 -6.55 21.81 -22.11
CA LEU A 241 -6.95 20.51 -21.56
C LEU A 241 -6.03 19.33 -21.93
N ASN A 242 -5.37 19.39 -23.09
CA ASN A 242 -4.50 18.29 -23.58
C ASN A 242 -3.01 18.56 -23.37
N MET A 243 -2.63 19.65 -22.72
CA MET A 243 -1.24 20.08 -22.54
C MET A 243 -0.88 20.19 -21.05
N ASN A 244 -1.59 19.49 -20.18
CA ASN A 244 -1.32 19.49 -18.76
C ASN A 244 -0.01 18.77 -18.48
N ARG A 245 0.73 19.25 -17.49
CA ARG A 245 2.02 18.68 -17.10
C ARG A 245 1.84 17.83 -15.85
N TRP A 246 2.43 16.66 -15.89
CA TRP A 246 2.39 15.71 -14.80
C TRP A 246 3.79 15.23 -14.47
N THR A 247 4.05 15.00 -13.17
CA THR A 247 5.29 14.43 -12.69
C THR A 247 4.94 13.28 -11.75
N TRP A 248 5.49 12.12 -12.00
CA TRP A 248 5.29 10.92 -11.19
C TRP A 248 6.58 10.55 -10.48
N TYR A 249 6.46 10.21 -9.20
CA TYR A 249 7.53 9.76 -8.33
C TYR A 249 7.18 8.38 -7.80
N LEU A 250 8.13 7.46 -7.89
CA LEU A 250 8.09 6.13 -7.31
C LEU A 250 9.51 5.74 -6.93
N ASP A 251 9.75 5.46 -5.67
CA ASP A 251 11.09 5.33 -5.11
C ASP A 251 11.96 6.56 -5.47
N GLU A 252 13.16 6.36 -5.99
CA GLU A 252 14.05 7.42 -6.47
C GLU A 252 13.78 7.85 -7.93
N GLN A 253 12.78 7.25 -8.58
CA GLN A 253 12.50 7.52 -9.99
C GLN A 253 11.52 8.68 -10.14
N ARG A 254 11.84 9.56 -11.08
CA ARG A 254 10.99 10.68 -11.51
C ARG A 254 10.67 10.57 -12.99
N THR A 255 9.39 10.57 -13.32
CA THR A 255 8.90 10.51 -14.71
C THR A 255 7.99 11.71 -15.00
N ASN A 256 8.16 12.32 -16.16
CA ASN A 256 7.32 13.46 -16.58
C ASN A 256 6.45 13.04 -17.76
N TRP A 257 5.16 13.42 -17.68
CA TRP A 257 4.19 13.24 -18.76
C TRP A 257 3.51 14.55 -19.12
N THR A 258 2.98 14.60 -20.34
CA THR A 258 2.10 15.68 -20.81
C THR A 258 0.89 15.03 -21.43
N GLY A 259 -0.31 15.48 -21.03
CA GLY A 259 -1.55 14.90 -21.56
C GLY A 259 -2.77 15.26 -20.72
N GLY A 260 -3.92 14.76 -21.15
CA GLY A 260 -5.16 14.88 -20.40
C GLY A 260 -5.16 14.01 -19.13
N THR A 261 -6.09 14.29 -18.21
CA THR A 261 -6.18 13.56 -16.93
C THR A 261 -6.38 12.07 -17.14
N GLU A 262 -7.29 11.68 -18.04
CA GLU A 262 -7.57 10.24 -18.30
C GLU A 262 -6.36 9.52 -18.89
N GLU A 263 -5.69 10.16 -19.86
CA GLU A 263 -4.48 9.63 -20.48
C GLU A 263 -3.39 9.36 -19.44
N VAL A 264 -3.14 10.34 -18.58
CA VAL A 264 -2.05 10.23 -17.59
C VAL A 264 -2.35 9.23 -16.49
N ILE A 265 -3.59 9.12 -16.02
CA ILE A 265 -3.96 8.07 -15.06
C ILE A 265 -3.82 6.67 -15.69
N ASN A 266 -4.12 6.53 -16.98
CA ASN A 266 -3.86 5.29 -17.70
C ASN A 266 -2.35 4.99 -17.83
N LEU A 267 -1.52 5.99 -18.15
CA LEU A 267 -0.05 5.85 -18.18
C LEU A 267 0.52 5.47 -16.80
N LEU A 268 -0.01 6.06 -15.73
CA LEU A 268 0.33 5.68 -14.36
C LEU A 268 0.02 4.21 -14.09
N ALA A 269 -1.18 3.76 -14.47
CA ALA A 269 -1.59 2.37 -14.30
C ALA A 269 -0.68 1.40 -15.07
N ASP A 270 -0.39 1.71 -16.33
CA ASP A 270 0.49 0.89 -17.17
C ASP A 270 1.91 0.83 -16.59
N SER A 271 2.43 1.96 -16.07
CA SER A 271 3.76 2.05 -15.47
C SER A 271 3.83 1.25 -14.17
N LEU A 272 2.83 1.38 -13.30
CA LEU A 272 2.73 0.59 -12.06
C LEU A 272 2.58 -0.91 -12.38
N ALA A 273 1.68 -1.26 -13.30
CA ALA A 273 1.52 -2.65 -13.71
C ALA A 273 2.80 -3.24 -14.30
N ALA A 274 3.52 -2.51 -15.14
CA ALA A 274 4.78 -2.97 -15.70
C ALA A 274 5.84 -3.28 -14.63
N ARG A 275 5.82 -2.52 -13.51
CA ARG A 275 6.77 -2.69 -12.42
C ARG A 275 6.37 -3.79 -11.43
N PHE A 276 5.08 -3.94 -11.15
CA PHE A 276 4.59 -4.80 -10.05
C PHE A 276 3.85 -6.06 -10.51
N LYS A 277 3.54 -6.20 -11.81
CA LYS A 277 2.92 -7.43 -12.31
C LYS A 277 3.89 -8.60 -12.22
N ILE A 278 3.33 -9.78 -11.97
CA ILE A 278 4.06 -11.03 -11.94
C ILE A 278 3.88 -11.71 -13.30
N ASP A 279 4.99 -12.01 -13.94
CA ASP A 279 4.95 -12.89 -15.11
C ASP A 279 4.64 -14.31 -14.64
N SER A 280 3.47 -14.84 -15.03
CA SER A 280 3.08 -16.22 -14.73
C SER A 280 3.99 -17.26 -15.40
N ARG A 281 4.88 -16.84 -16.29
CA ARG A 281 5.96 -17.67 -16.85
C ARG A 281 7.21 -17.67 -15.98
N SER A 282 7.32 -16.76 -14.99
CA SER A 282 8.42 -16.78 -14.04
C SER A 282 8.42 -18.13 -13.33
N PRO A 283 9.56 -18.79 -13.22
CA PRO A 283 9.63 -20.07 -12.53
C PRO A 283 9.19 -19.90 -11.08
N LEU A 284 8.51 -20.92 -10.57
CA LEU A 284 8.30 -21.05 -9.14
C LEU A 284 9.65 -21.28 -8.47
N GLU A 285 10.05 -20.36 -7.64
CA GLU A 285 11.27 -20.48 -6.84
C GLU A 285 10.92 -21.01 -5.46
N THR A 286 11.74 -21.90 -4.96
CA THR A 286 11.65 -22.39 -3.59
C THR A 286 12.69 -21.65 -2.75
N ILE A 287 12.20 -20.86 -1.80
CA ILE A 287 13.03 -20.03 -0.93
C ILE A 287 12.93 -20.60 0.48
N ARG A 288 14.06 -20.71 1.17
CA ARG A 288 14.08 -21.02 2.59
C ARG A 288 14.01 -19.71 3.39
N LEU A 289 12.97 -19.59 4.21
CA LEU A 289 12.78 -18.48 5.14
C LEU A 289 12.98 -18.97 6.56
N THR A 290 13.92 -18.37 7.30
CA THR A 290 14.14 -18.68 8.71
C THR A 290 13.73 -17.49 9.58
N ILE A 291 12.83 -17.73 10.53
CA ILE A 291 12.39 -16.72 11.49
C ILE A 291 12.85 -17.15 12.87
N SER A 292 13.62 -16.27 13.54
CA SER A 292 14.17 -16.44 14.88
C SER A 292 13.37 -15.63 15.91
N GLY A 293 13.57 -15.91 17.22
CA GLY A 293 12.90 -15.17 18.30
C GLY A 293 11.46 -15.64 18.61
N ILE A 294 11.06 -16.78 18.10
CA ILE A 294 9.73 -17.36 18.36
C ILE A 294 9.77 -18.17 19.66
N ASN A 295 9.55 -17.48 20.78
CA ASN A 295 9.71 -18.03 22.14
C ASN A 295 8.41 -18.52 22.78
N SER A 296 7.29 -18.46 22.11
CA SER A 296 5.98 -18.86 22.63
C SER A 296 5.06 -19.42 21.54
N VAL A 297 4.09 -20.24 21.95
CA VAL A 297 3.02 -20.73 21.06
C VAL A 297 2.18 -19.58 20.49
N TYR A 298 2.04 -18.50 21.25
CA TYR A 298 1.34 -17.31 20.78
C TYR A 298 2.10 -16.61 19.64
N ALA A 299 3.41 -16.41 19.82
CA ALA A 299 4.29 -15.88 18.77
C ALA A 299 4.27 -16.76 17.51
N PHE A 300 4.35 -18.09 17.69
CA PHE A 300 4.20 -19.04 16.61
C PHE A 300 2.88 -18.86 15.85
N GLY A 301 1.75 -18.79 16.58
CA GLY A 301 0.43 -18.61 15.96
C GLY A 301 0.26 -17.29 15.22
N ARG A 302 0.90 -16.21 15.70
CA ARG A 302 0.92 -14.90 14.98
C ARG A 302 1.71 -14.99 13.68
N VAL A 303 2.93 -15.54 13.74
CA VAL A 303 3.79 -15.71 12.56
C VAL A 303 3.13 -16.63 11.56
N GLN A 304 2.61 -17.78 11.98
CA GLN A 304 1.95 -18.74 11.10
C GLN A 304 0.77 -18.11 10.37
N ARG A 305 -0.11 -17.40 11.08
CA ARG A 305 -1.25 -16.71 10.48
C ARG A 305 -0.83 -15.62 9.53
N TYR A 306 0.24 -14.87 9.84
CA TYR A 306 0.80 -13.87 8.95
C TYR A 306 1.30 -14.53 7.67
N MET A 307 2.10 -15.59 7.78
CA MET A 307 2.66 -16.31 6.64
C MET A 307 1.58 -16.96 5.75
N GLU A 308 0.52 -17.50 6.34
CA GLU A 308 -0.62 -18.08 5.59
C GLU A 308 -1.43 -17.01 4.84
N ASN A 309 -1.45 -15.77 5.33
CA ASN A 309 -2.13 -14.64 4.69
C ASN A 309 -1.24 -13.87 3.72
N LEU A 310 0.06 -14.21 3.62
CA LEU A 310 0.99 -13.55 2.71
C LEU A 310 0.63 -13.90 1.26
N ARG A 311 0.15 -12.91 0.54
CA ARG A 311 -0.31 -13.10 -0.84
C ARG A 311 0.87 -13.23 -1.80
N GLY A 312 0.67 -14.02 -2.84
CA GLY A 312 1.70 -14.31 -3.84
C GLY A 312 2.62 -15.47 -3.50
N ILE A 313 2.40 -16.12 -2.37
CA ILE A 313 2.98 -17.41 -2.04
C ILE A 313 2.06 -18.50 -2.60
N ASP A 314 2.60 -19.40 -3.42
CA ASP A 314 1.85 -20.55 -3.95
C ASP A 314 1.71 -21.68 -2.94
N ASP A 315 2.78 -21.91 -2.15
CA ASP A 315 2.82 -22.96 -1.14
C ASP A 315 3.80 -22.57 -0.03
N ILE A 316 3.42 -22.83 1.22
CA ILE A 316 4.26 -22.62 2.37
C ILE A 316 4.22 -23.84 3.28
N ARG A 317 5.39 -24.34 3.66
CA ARG A 317 5.55 -25.48 4.55
C ARG A 317 6.58 -25.21 5.61
N ILE A 318 6.32 -25.69 6.82
CA ILE A 318 7.34 -25.72 7.85
C ILE A 318 8.32 -26.84 7.52
N ASP A 319 9.58 -26.46 7.27
CA ASP A 319 10.67 -27.39 7.00
C ASP A 319 11.30 -27.90 8.31
N ALA A 320 11.56 -26.99 9.26
CA ALA A 320 12.16 -27.34 10.53
C ALA A 320 11.75 -26.38 11.66
N VAL A 321 11.71 -26.91 12.88
CA VAL A 321 11.55 -26.11 14.11
C VAL A 321 12.71 -26.49 15.05
N SER A 322 13.51 -25.50 15.46
CA SER A 322 14.65 -25.71 16.34
C SER A 322 14.79 -24.60 17.37
N GLY A 323 14.47 -24.89 18.64
CA GLY A 323 14.44 -23.90 19.70
C GLY A 323 13.45 -22.76 19.38
N GLU A 324 13.95 -21.54 19.34
CA GLU A 324 13.17 -20.34 19.01
C GLU A 324 13.19 -20.00 17.52
N ARG A 325 13.62 -20.93 16.67
CA ARG A 325 13.73 -20.77 15.22
C ARG A 325 12.75 -21.66 14.47
N ILE A 326 12.11 -21.11 13.42
CA ILE A 326 11.28 -21.84 12.49
C ILE A 326 11.79 -21.58 11.08
N SER A 327 12.04 -22.64 10.34
CA SER A 327 12.38 -22.57 8.93
C SER A 327 11.17 -22.99 8.10
N TYR A 328 10.82 -22.15 7.14
CA TYR A 328 9.77 -22.38 6.16
C TYR A 328 10.39 -22.66 4.79
N GLU A 329 9.79 -23.56 4.06
CA GLU A 329 9.97 -23.72 2.62
C GLU A 329 8.82 -22.94 1.95
N VAL A 330 9.16 -21.87 1.24
CA VAL A 330 8.20 -20.97 0.59
C VAL A 330 8.34 -21.11 -0.92
N LYS A 331 7.25 -21.48 -1.60
CA LYS A 331 7.18 -21.46 -3.06
C LYS A 331 6.52 -20.17 -3.51
N ILE A 332 7.27 -19.37 -4.25
CA ILE A 332 6.84 -18.05 -4.70
C ILE A 332 7.13 -17.86 -6.18
N GLN A 333 6.22 -17.21 -6.87
CA GLN A 333 6.42 -16.74 -8.22
C GLN A 333 6.90 -15.27 -8.19
N GLY A 334 7.98 -14.95 -8.92
CA GLY A 334 8.54 -13.60 -8.97
C GLY A 334 9.75 -13.35 -8.06
N GLY A 335 10.31 -14.43 -7.47
CA GLY A 335 11.64 -14.41 -6.85
C GLY A 335 11.72 -13.92 -5.42
N ILE A 336 12.95 -13.94 -4.90
CA ILE A 336 13.30 -13.63 -3.52
C ILE A 336 13.02 -12.17 -3.14
N GLU A 337 13.26 -11.22 -4.05
CA GLU A 337 13.11 -9.78 -3.77
C GLU A 337 11.66 -9.41 -3.47
N ARG A 338 10.72 -10.15 -4.04
CA ARG A 338 9.30 -9.98 -3.74
C ARG A 338 8.94 -10.47 -2.35
N LEU A 339 9.41 -11.67 -1.99
CA LEU A 339 9.20 -12.22 -0.66
C LEU A 339 9.82 -11.31 0.39
N GLN A 340 11.03 -10.83 0.14
CA GLN A 340 11.73 -9.93 1.03
C GLN A 340 10.93 -8.64 1.26
N ARG A 341 10.49 -7.96 0.21
CA ARG A 341 9.65 -6.75 0.32
C ARG A 341 8.36 -7.00 1.09
N ALA A 342 7.67 -8.13 0.82
CA ALA A 342 6.45 -8.48 1.52
C ALA A 342 6.67 -8.71 3.03
N LEU A 343 7.84 -9.24 3.40
CA LEU A 343 8.21 -9.45 4.80
C LEU A 343 8.69 -8.18 5.50
N GLU A 344 9.39 -7.27 4.80
CA GLU A 344 9.89 -6.00 5.33
C GLU A 344 8.76 -5.02 5.70
N VAL A 345 7.60 -5.12 5.05
CA VAL A 345 6.39 -4.35 5.40
C VAL A 345 5.81 -4.77 6.76
N SER A 346 6.18 -5.94 7.27
CA SER A 346 5.69 -6.42 8.56
C SER A 346 6.36 -5.72 9.73
N THR A 347 5.57 -5.17 10.65
CA THR A 347 6.08 -4.65 11.94
C THR A 347 6.56 -5.74 12.89
N MET A 348 6.22 -7.00 12.61
CA MET A 348 6.57 -8.16 13.44
C MET A 348 7.90 -8.81 13.05
N LEU A 349 8.39 -8.56 11.84
CA LEU A 349 9.56 -9.23 11.29
C LEU A 349 10.61 -8.19 10.90
N GLU A 350 11.81 -8.36 11.42
CA GLU A 350 12.95 -7.51 11.09
C GLU A 350 13.98 -8.33 10.30
N PRO A 351 14.47 -7.84 9.15
CA PRO A 351 15.50 -8.54 8.41
C PRO A 351 16.79 -8.64 9.24
N ILE A 352 17.39 -9.82 9.24
CA ILE A 352 18.71 -10.03 9.86
C ILE A 352 19.74 -9.94 8.74
N ASP A 353 20.71 -9.02 8.88
CA ASP A 353 21.87 -8.99 8.00
C ASP A 353 22.73 -10.24 8.29
N PRO A 354 22.97 -11.10 7.28
CA PRO A 354 23.80 -12.30 7.47
C PRO A 354 25.26 -11.99 7.87
N PHE A 355 25.66 -10.72 7.86
CA PHE A 355 27.00 -10.25 8.28
C PHE A 355 27.01 -9.59 9.65
N ASP A 356 25.88 -9.56 10.38
CA ASP A 356 25.86 -9.00 11.72
C ASP A 356 26.38 -10.06 12.72
N ASP A 357 27.61 -9.87 13.20
CA ASP A 357 28.40 -10.80 14.03
C ASP A 357 27.79 -11.08 15.44
N GLU A 358 26.63 -10.51 15.77
CA GLU A 358 26.03 -10.62 17.11
C GLU A 358 25.17 -11.90 17.30
N PHE A 359 24.94 -12.67 16.25
CA PHE A 359 24.21 -13.94 16.35
C PHE A 359 25.15 -15.14 16.21
N GLU A 360 25.48 -15.73 17.33
CA GLU A 360 26.26 -16.96 17.46
C GLU A 360 25.64 -18.09 16.63
N VAL A 361 26.23 -18.37 15.47
CA VAL A 361 25.88 -19.50 14.63
C VAL A 361 26.31 -20.77 15.39
N VAL A 362 25.34 -21.48 15.99
CA VAL A 362 25.61 -22.80 16.54
C VAL A 362 26.06 -23.73 15.40
N PRO A 363 27.29 -24.25 15.41
CA PRO A 363 27.77 -25.11 14.33
C PRO A 363 26.98 -26.40 14.30
N SER A 364 26.36 -26.72 13.18
CA SER A 364 25.85 -28.05 12.91
C SER A 364 27.07 -28.98 12.79
N ASP A 365 27.12 -29.97 13.67
CA ASP A 365 28.18 -30.97 13.80
C ASP A 365 28.23 -31.89 12.59
N LYS A 366 28.85 -31.47 11.51
CA LYS A 366 29.47 -32.30 10.44
C LYS A 366 30.40 -31.44 9.55
N GLY A 367 31.67 -31.47 9.88
CA GLY A 367 32.86 -31.30 9.04
C GLY A 367 32.78 -30.44 7.77
N GLY A 368 32.67 -29.11 7.87
CA GLY A 368 32.79 -28.20 6.75
C GLY A 368 33.76 -27.05 7.08
N ASN A 369 34.50 -26.63 6.07
CA ASN A 369 35.53 -25.60 6.11
C ASN A 369 35.07 -24.29 6.74
N PRO A 370 35.75 -23.73 7.76
CA PRO A 370 35.28 -22.54 8.50
C PRO A 370 35.49 -21.19 7.80
N PHE A 371 35.89 -21.12 6.54
CA PHE A 371 36.28 -19.88 5.86
C PHE A 371 35.75 -19.72 4.42
N GLY A 372 34.60 -20.29 4.10
CA GLY A 372 33.96 -20.05 2.80
C GLY A 372 32.62 -19.31 2.95
N PRO A 373 32.14 -18.55 1.94
CA PRO A 373 30.79 -18.01 1.96
C PRO A 373 29.80 -19.16 2.15
N TYR A 374 28.84 -19.00 3.05
CA TYR A 374 27.82 -20.04 3.35
C TYR A 374 26.93 -20.26 2.13
N GLU A 375 27.38 -21.07 1.20
CA GLU A 375 26.57 -21.63 0.14
C GLU A 375 25.83 -22.83 0.74
N ASN A 376 24.57 -22.65 1.12
CA ASN A 376 23.68 -23.74 1.49
C ASN A 376 23.22 -24.44 0.21
N TYR A 377 23.72 -25.63 -0.02
CA TYR A 377 23.27 -26.53 -1.08
C TYR A 377 22.20 -27.47 -0.52
N ASP A 378 21.15 -27.74 -1.31
CA ASP A 378 20.21 -28.80 -1.00
C ASP A 378 20.93 -30.20 -1.14
N SER A 379 20.21 -31.26 -0.74
CA SER A 379 20.68 -32.64 -0.86
C SER A 379 20.97 -33.06 -2.30
N ILE A 380 20.72 -32.19 -3.28
CA ILE A 380 20.91 -32.40 -4.73
C ILE A 380 21.98 -31.42 -5.28
N GLY A 381 22.58 -30.56 -4.43
CA GLY A 381 23.66 -29.63 -4.82
C GLY A 381 23.16 -28.34 -5.49
N ARG A 382 21.90 -27.89 -5.23
CA ARG A 382 21.38 -26.61 -5.70
C ARG A 382 21.58 -25.53 -4.66
N GLN A 383 22.00 -24.36 -5.12
CA GLN A 383 22.09 -23.15 -4.28
C GLN A 383 20.68 -22.81 -3.75
N GLN A 384 20.48 -22.90 -2.43
CA GLN A 384 19.23 -22.47 -1.79
C GLN A 384 19.39 -21.04 -1.33
N THR A 385 18.57 -20.16 -1.85
CA THR A 385 18.48 -18.78 -1.38
C THR A 385 17.75 -18.78 -0.04
N THR A 386 18.40 -18.23 0.99
CA THR A 386 17.87 -18.20 2.36
C THR A 386 17.65 -16.77 2.80
N LEU A 387 16.46 -16.48 3.31
CA LEU A 387 16.12 -15.21 4.00
C LEU A 387 16.07 -15.45 5.50
N GLN A 388 16.54 -14.48 6.29
CA GLN A 388 16.53 -14.55 7.75
C GLN A 388 15.86 -13.32 8.34
N PHE A 389 14.93 -13.56 9.27
CA PHE A 389 14.19 -12.52 9.97
C PHE A 389 14.14 -12.80 11.47
N LEU A 390 14.03 -11.73 12.25
CA LEU A 390 13.82 -11.77 13.68
C LEU A 390 12.37 -11.39 13.98
N TYR A 391 11.67 -12.22 14.76
CA TYR A 391 10.36 -11.88 15.29
C TYR A 391 10.51 -10.91 16.46
N ARG A 392 9.85 -9.77 16.39
CA ARG A 392 9.71 -8.83 17.50
C ARG A 392 8.32 -8.99 18.14
N SER A 393 8.29 -9.29 19.42
CA SER A 393 7.05 -9.18 20.21
C SER A 393 6.86 -7.72 20.59
N ASP A 394 5.73 -7.13 20.23
CA ASP A 394 5.30 -5.85 20.81
C ASP A 394 5.13 -5.96 22.32
#